data_c8cf49aeac7e53e6c89822ed5009ccbc
#
_entry.id   c8cf49aeac7e53e6c89822ed5009ccbc
#
_cell.length_a   1.000
_cell.length_b   1.000
_cell.length_c   1.000
_cell.angle_alpha   90.00
_cell.angle_beta   90.00
_cell.angle_gamma   90.00
#
_symmetry.space_group_name_H-M   'P 1'
#
loop_
_entity.id
_entity.type
_entity.pdbx_description
1 polymer ?
#
loop_
_entity_poly.entity_id
_entity_poly.type
_entity_poly.pdbx_seq_one_letter_code
_entity_poly.pdbx_strand_id
1 'polypeptide(L)'
;MMERDDNGKKTFSINTDSTIERWEEFAEDSRGYYGFGSVDLQKELENRRQALAEEIKTARDQNNTEVNTQKLAGDRANLEKDIAQIRRQPDLLKETLSTHTELLKDWAKENRVDLIAHFSTEDRLAGFARDGQQASAISSQVDSLRGQVDTIQSDRNKKMAGWSKEIADMWDSLETKINSLAVEEQKRATPLALSRPFSPKFGSLNLINLVIPWFDTIVGVCLVLGLFTRFASLSAALFLLSVCLTQPFWVPGTTPTYLYWIEMIACLVIFGTLAGRMAGLDYIIHGFFMSDKTANSYES
;
A
#
# COMPACT_ATOMS: atom_id res chain seq x y z
N MET A 1 18.35 6.45 -9.10
CA MET A 1 19.60 6.39 -8.33
C MET A 1 20.53 7.51 -8.79
N MET A 2 21.13 8.27 -7.88
CA MET A 2 22.12 9.27 -8.26
C MET A 2 23.47 8.58 -8.39
N GLU A 3 24.01 8.55 -9.58
CA GLU A 3 25.33 8.03 -9.88
C GLU A 3 26.30 9.20 -10.14
N ARG A 4 27.49 9.14 -9.59
CA ARG A 4 28.55 10.12 -9.92
C ARG A 4 29.35 9.55 -11.08
N ASP A 5 29.39 10.31 -12.16
CA ASP A 5 30.31 10.08 -13.27
C ASP A 5 31.78 10.26 -12.82
N ASP A 6 32.74 9.64 -13.50
CA ASP A 6 34.18 9.70 -13.23
C ASP A 6 34.72 11.12 -13.15
N ASN A 7 34.00 12.09 -13.70
CA ASN A 7 34.28 13.53 -13.64
C ASN A 7 33.60 14.25 -12.45
N GLY A 8 32.99 13.51 -11.52
CA GLY A 8 32.31 14.07 -10.36
C GLY A 8 30.95 14.72 -10.67
N LYS A 9 30.47 14.65 -11.90
CA LYS A 9 29.18 15.17 -12.33
C LYS A 9 28.08 14.19 -11.91
N LYS A 10 27.12 14.69 -11.15
CA LYS A 10 25.95 13.90 -10.77
C LYS A 10 25.11 13.60 -12.02
N THR A 11 25.09 12.36 -12.45
CA THR A 11 24.17 11.87 -13.48
C THR A 11 23.03 11.13 -12.81
N PHE A 12 21.81 11.46 -13.21
CA PHE A 12 20.61 10.79 -12.73
C PHE A 12 20.26 9.65 -13.69
N SER A 13 20.37 8.41 -13.22
CA SER A 13 19.85 7.24 -13.92
C SER A 13 18.56 6.75 -13.27
N ILE A 14 17.52 6.55 -14.09
CA ILE A 14 16.29 5.90 -13.64
C ILE A 14 16.56 4.40 -13.71
N ASN A 15 16.70 3.77 -12.54
CA ASN A 15 16.87 2.33 -12.47
C ASN A 15 15.49 1.66 -12.38
N THR A 16 15.06 1.04 -13.47
CA THR A 16 13.85 0.23 -13.54
C THR A 16 14.12 -1.24 -13.22
N ASP A 17 15.39 -1.66 -13.12
CA ASP A 17 15.78 -3.06 -13.03
C ASP A 17 15.25 -3.73 -11.76
N SER A 18 15.30 -3.04 -10.62
CA SER A 18 14.74 -3.55 -9.36
C SER A 18 13.22 -3.78 -9.39
N THR A 19 12.50 -3.04 -10.22
CA THR A 19 11.06 -3.26 -10.43
C THR A 19 10.83 -4.44 -11.35
N ILE A 20 11.64 -4.56 -12.41
CA ILE A 20 11.57 -5.67 -13.36
C ILE A 20 11.91 -6.99 -12.66
N GLU A 21 12.97 -7.03 -11.85
CA GLU A 21 13.33 -8.21 -11.03
C GLU A 21 12.17 -8.69 -10.15
N ARG A 22 11.45 -7.78 -9.51
CA ARG A 22 10.26 -8.14 -8.71
C ARG A 22 9.10 -8.66 -9.54
N TRP A 23 8.92 -8.15 -10.74
CA TRP A 23 7.91 -8.65 -11.66
C TRP A 23 8.25 -10.05 -12.17
N GLU A 24 9.54 -10.31 -12.40
CA GLU A 24 10.05 -11.64 -12.75
C GLU A 24 9.88 -12.63 -11.59
N GLU A 25 10.22 -12.21 -10.36
CA GLU A 25 10.00 -12.99 -9.15
C GLU A 25 8.50 -13.34 -8.97
N PHE A 26 7.62 -12.35 -9.13
CA PHE A 26 6.18 -12.59 -9.05
C PHE A 26 5.67 -13.53 -10.13
N ALA A 27 6.18 -13.44 -11.35
CA ALA A 27 5.83 -14.36 -12.42
C ALA A 27 6.28 -15.79 -12.11
N GLU A 28 7.46 -15.98 -11.51
CA GLU A 28 7.94 -17.29 -11.07
C GLU A 28 7.13 -17.82 -9.89
N ASP A 29 6.84 -16.99 -8.90
CA ASP A 29 5.95 -17.34 -7.79
C ASP A 29 4.56 -17.74 -8.29
N SER A 30 4.02 -17.03 -9.28
CA SER A 30 2.74 -17.34 -9.90
C SER A 30 2.75 -18.69 -10.60
N ARG A 31 3.86 -19.02 -11.24
CA ARG A 31 4.07 -20.34 -11.87
C ARG A 31 3.99 -21.45 -10.84
N GLY A 32 4.68 -21.29 -9.70
CA GLY A 32 4.64 -22.25 -8.58
C GLY A 32 3.27 -22.31 -7.92
N TYR A 33 2.66 -21.16 -7.66
CA TYR A 33 1.40 -21.04 -6.94
C TYR A 33 0.20 -21.63 -7.70
N TYR A 34 0.09 -21.33 -8.99
CA TYR A 34 -1.00 -21.82 -9.86
C TYR A 34 -0.64 -23.11 -10.60
N GLY A 35 0.62 -23.53 -10.57
CA GLY A 35 1.08 -24.69 -11.33
C GLY A 35 1.03 -24.45 -12.85
N PHE A 36 1.37 -23.24 -13.32
CA PHE A 36 1.38 -22.91 -14.74
C PHE A 36 2.35 -23.81 -15.51
N GLY A 37 1.82 -24.51 -16.51
CA GLY A 37 2.59 -25.48 -17.30
C GLY A 37 2.79 -26.84 -16.61
N SER A 38 2.06 -27.17 -15.53
CA SER A 38 2.13 -28.47 -14.89
C SER A 38 1.76 -29.59 -15.85
N VAL A 39 2.69 -30.52 -16.05
CA VAL A 39 2.48 -31.71 -16.90
C VAL A 39 1.49 -32.67 -16.27
N ASP A 40 1.48 -32.76 -14.94
CA ASP A 40 0.59 -33.67 -14.21
C ASP A 40 -0.87 -33.22 -14.32
N LEU A 41 -1.13 -31.92 -14.17
CA LEU A 41 -2.48 -31.36 -14.36
C LEU A 41 -2.96 -31.56 -15.80
N GLN A 42 -2.08 -31.35 -16.79
CA GLN A 42 -2.41 -31.59 -18.19
C GLN A 42 -2.81 -33.05 -18.44
N LYS A 43 -2.05 -34.01 -17.90
CA LYS A 43 -2.36 -35.43 -18.02
C LYS A 43 -3.69 -35.78 -17.35
N GLU A 44 -3.94 -35.25 -16.16
CA GLU A 44 -5.18 -35.48 -15.44
C GLU A 44 -6.39 -34.98 -16.23
N LEU A 45 -6.33 -33.77 -16.78
CA LEU A 45 -7.39 -33.22 -17.61
C LEU A 45 -7.56 -33.97 -18.94
N GLU A 46 -6.48 -34.44 -19.56
CA GLU A 46 -6.54 -35.30 -20.75
C GLU A 46 -7.21 -36.65 -20.45
N ASN A 47 -6.90 -37.28 -19.30
CA ASN A 47 -7.55 -38.49 -18.87
C ASN A 47 -9.06 -38.25 -18.63
N ARG A 48 -9.43 -37.15 -17.98
CA ARG A 48 -10.81 -36.74 -17.77
C ARG A 48 -11.54 -36.49 -19.10
N ARG A 49 -10.89 -35.89 -20.06
CA ARG A 49 -11.41 -35.69 -21.43
C ARG A 49 -11.70 -37.02 -22.13
N GLN A 50 -10.80 -38.01 -21.98
CA GLN A 50 -11.00 -39.37 -22.54
C GLN A 50 -12.15 -40.07 -21.87
N ALA A 51 -12.27 -40.01 -20.54
CA ALA A 51 -13.37 -40.58 -19.80
C ALA A 51 -14.73 -40.00 -20.25
N LEU A 52 -14.82 -38.67 -20.37
CA LEU A 52 -16.04 -38.03 -20.90
C LEU A 52 -16.37 -38.45 -22.33
N ALA A 53 -15.35 -38.69 -23.16
CA ALA A 53 -15.57 -39.19 -24.55
C ALA A 53 -16.19 -40.60 -24.55
N GLU A 54 -15.75 -41.49 -23.65
CA GLU A 54 -16.36 -42.83 -23.49
C GLU A 54 -17.77 -42.77 -22.89
N GLU A 55 -18.00 -41.87 -21.91
CA GLU A 55 -19.36 -41.66 -21.39
C GLU A 55 -20.34 -41.15 -22.45
N ILE A 56 -19.89 -40.25 -23.35
CA ILE A 56 -20.71 -39.75 -24.45
C ILE A 56 -21.05 -40.89 -25.42
N LYS A 57 -20.11 -41.80 -25.69
CA LYS A 57 -20.39 -42.98 -26.55
C LYS A 57 -21.44 -43.91 -25.90
N THR A 58 -21.22 -44.23 -24.60
CA THR A 58 -22.13 -45.10 -23.86
C THR A 58 -23.54 -44.51 -23.74
N ALA A 59 -23.63 -43.19 -23.51
CA ALA A 59 -24.90 -42.47 -23.45
C ALA A 59 -25.65 -42.48 -24.79
N ARG A 60 -24.95 -42.43 -25.91
CA ARG A 60 -25.53 -42.54 -27.26
C ARG A 60 -26.04 -43.93 -27.52
N ASP A 61 -25.27 -44.95 -27.15
CA ASP A 61 -25.64 -46.36 -27.38
C ASP A 61 -26.85 -46.80 -26.56
N GLN A 62 -27.05 -46.17 -25.38
CA GLN A 62 -28.18 -46.45 -24.48
C GLN A 62 -29.45 -45.64 -24.75
N ASN A 63 -29.53 -44.88 -25.86
CA ASN A 63 -30.65 -43.99 -26.20
C ASN A 63 -31.04 -43.03 -25.04
N ASN A 64 -30.08 -42.64 -24.24
CA ASN A 64 -30.27 -41.77 -23.11
C ASN A 64 -30.56 -40.33 -23.60
N THR A 65 -31.43 -39.61 -22.90
CA THR A 65 -32.04 -38.35 -23.29
C THR A 65 -31.04 -37.38 -23.93
N GLU A 66 -31.38 -36.81 -25.08
CA GLU A 66 -30.55 -35.82 -25.84
C GLU A 66 -29.95 -34.72 -24.99
N VAL A 67 -30.65 -34.32 -23.91
CA VAL A 67 -30.23 -33.30 -22.95
C VAL A 67 -28.93 -33.71 -22.21
N ASN A 68 -28.79 -34.98 -21.81
CA ASN A 68 -27.58 -35.43 -21.11
C ASN A 68 -26.38 -35.51 -22.05
N THR A 69 -26.56 -35.93 -23.30
CA THR A 69 -25.51 -35.97 -24.31
C THR A 69 -25.01 -34.56 -24.70
N GLN A 70 -25.92 -33.58 -24.73
CA GLN A 70 -25.57 -32.20 -25.04
C GLN A 70 -24.82 -31.55 -23.89
N LYS A 71 -25.15 -31.84 -22.64
CA LYS A 71 -24.42 -31.36 -21.46
C LYS A 71 -23.00 -31.92 -21.42
N LEU A 72 -22.82 -33.22 -21.57
CA LEU A 72 -21.52 -33.89 -21.61
C LEU A 72 -20.62 -33.37 -22.76
N ALA A 73 -21.23 -33.07 -23.91
CA ALA A 73 -20.51 -32.48 -25.04
C ALA A 73 -20.05 -31.05 -24.73
N GLY A 74 -20.85 -30.27 -24.00
CA GLY A 74 -20.49 -28.95 -23.50
C GLY A 74 -19.33 -29.00 -22.50
N ASP A 75 -19.39 -29.89 -21.53
CA ASP A 75 -18.34 -30.09 -20.51
C ASP A 75 -17.01 -30.51 -21.18
N ARG A 76 -17.07 -31.39 -22.17
CA ARG A 76 -15.89 -31.77 -22.96
C ARG A 76 -15.28 -30.58 -23.73
N ALA A 77 -16.13 -29.76 -24.35
CA ALA A 77 -15.65 -28.59 -25.10
C ALA A 77 -14.98 -27.53 -24.17
N ASN A 78 -15.50 -27.37 -22.95
CA ASN A 78 -14.89 -26.51 -21.94
C ASN A 78 -13.54 -27.07 -21.49
N LEU A 79 -13.46 -28.36 -21.22
CA LEU A 79 -12.23 -29.03 -20.83
C LEU A 79 -11.15 -28.94 -21.94
N GLU A 80 -11.53 -29.03 -23.20
CA GLU A 80 -10.60 -28.84 -24.34
C GLU A 80 -10.04 -27.40 -24.38
N LYS A 81 -10.87 -26.39 -24.05
CA LYS A 81 -10.41 -25.00 -23.93
C LYS A 81 -9.42 -24.83 -22.77
N ASP A 82 -9.72 -25.42 -21.62
CA ASP A 82 -8.86 -25.33 -20.43
C ASP A 82 -7.50 -26.00 -20.69
N ILE A 83 -7.48 -27.17 -21.29
CA ILE A 83 -6.23 -27.84 -21.70
C ILE A 83 -5.43 -26.98 -22.68
N ALA A 84 -6.09 -26.37 -23.67
CA ALA A 84 -5.42 -25.49 -24.62
C ALA A 84 -4.86 -24.24 -23.95
N GLN A 85 -5.59 -23.68 -22.98
CA GLN A 85 -5.14 -22.54 -22.19
C GLN A 85 -3.93 -22.89 -21.33
N ILE A 86 -3.98 -24.01 -20.59
CA ILE A 86 -2.87 -24.47 -19.73
C ILE A 86 -1.59 -24.68 -20.52
N ARG A 87 -1.68 -25.21 -21.72
CA ARG A 87 -0.51 -25.38 -22.62
C ARG A 87 0.13 -24.04 -23.01
N ARG A 88 -0.69 -22.99 -23.15
CA ARG A 88 -0.22 -21.63 -23.56
C ARG A 88 0.19 -20.76 -22.38
N GLN A 89 -0.17 -21.12 -21.14
CA GLN A 89 0.12 -20.31 -19.97
C GLN A 89 1.58 -19.88 -19.84
N PRO A 90 2.60 -20.74 -20.03
CA PRO A 90 3.98 -20.31 -19.92
C PRO A 90 4.38 -19.23 -20.95
N ASP A 91 3.85 -19.33 -22.17
CA ASP A 91 4.13 -18.37 -23.23
C ASP A 91 3.38 -17.05 -22.98
N LEU A 92 2.11 -17.12 -22.58
CA LEU A 92 1.31 -15.95 -22.19
C LEU A 92 1.88 -15.22 -20.98
N LEU A 93 2.44 -15.96 -20.02
CA LEU A 93 3.12 -15.36 -18.87
C LEU A 93 4.33 -14.55 -19.29
N LYS A 94 5.17 -15.11 -20.16
CA LYS A 94 6.34 -14.40 -20.71
C LYS A 94 5.93 -13.18 -21.54
N GLU A 95 4.93 -13.32 -22.41
CA GLU A 95 4.40 -12.22 -23.21
C GLU A 95 3.85 -11.10 -22.34
N THR A 96 3.08 -11.45 -21.30
CA THR A 96 2.54 -10.47 -20.36
C THR A 96 3.66 -9.73 -19.64
N LEU A 97 4.67 -10.44 -19.16
CA LEU A 97 5.81 -9.85 -18.47
C LEU A 97 6.63 -8.94 -19.40
N SER A 98 6.95 -9.39 -20.64
CA SER A 98 7.68 -8.57 -21.61
C SER A 98 6.93 -7.30 -21.96
N THR A 99 5.62 -7.40 -22.21
CA THR A 99 4.78 -6.24 -22.53
C THR A 99 4.80 -5.20 -21.40
N HIS A 100 4.66 -5.62 -20.14
CA HIS A 100 4.69 -4.70 -19.02
C HIS A 100 6.09 -4.13 -18.77
N THR A 101 7.14 -4.91 -19.02
CA THR A 101 8.52 -4.43 -18.94
C THR A 101 8.80 -3.34 -19.97
N GLU A 102 8.31 -3.50 -21.20
CA GLU A 102 8.40 -2.49 -22.24
C GLU A 102 7.61 -1.23 -21.87
N LEU A 103 6.37 -1.37 -21.40
CA LEU A 103 5.56 -0.25 -20.92
C LEU A 103 6.26 0.55 -19.81
N LEU A 104 6.89 -0.13 -18.85
CA LEU A 104 7.64 0.53 -17.79
C LEU A 104 8.87 1.29 -18.32
N LYS A 105 9.60 0.69 -19.26
CA LYS A 105 10.76 1.32 -19.90
C LYS A 105 10.36 2.54 -20.73
N ASP A 106 9.28 2.44 -21.49
CA ASP A 106 8.75 3.55 -22.29
C ASP A 106 8.25 4.68 -21.39
N TRP A 107 7.51 4.36 -20.32
CA TRP A 107 7.09 5.34 -19.31
C TRP A 107 8.30 6.06 -18.70
N ALA A 108 9.35 5.31 -18.32
CA ALA A 108 10.57 5.89 -17.76
C ALA A 108 11.30 6.79 -18.76
N LYS A 109 11.26 6.45 -20.04
CA LYS A 109 11.86 7.24 -21.11
C LYS A 109 11.07 8.53 -21.37
N GLU A 110 9.75 8.45 -21.44
CA GLU A 110 8.87 9.60 -21.63
C GLU A 110 8.96 10.60 -20.49
N ASN A 111 8.95 10.11 -19.25
CA ASN A 111 9.01 10.94 -18.06
C ASN A 111 10.44 11.35 -17.65
N ARG A 112 11.46 10.92 -18.38
CA ARG A 112 12.88 11.11 -18.02
C ARG A 112 13.23 12.55 -17.70
N VAL A 113 12.81 13.49 -18.56
CA VAL A 113 13.13 14.91 -18.42
C VAL A 113 12.49 15.50 -17.17
N ASP A 114 11.22 15.19 -16.95
CA ASP A 114 10.48 15.67 -15.79
C ASP A 114 10.98 15.07 -14.47
N LEU A 115 11.35 13.79 -14.48
CA LEU A 115 11.95 13.12 -13.34
C LEU A 115 13.32 13.75 -12.99
N ILE A 116 14.18 14.00 -13.97
CA ILE A 116 15.46 14.67 -13.76
C ILE A 116 15.24 16.09 -13.21
N ALA A 117 14.29 16.84 -13.78
CA ALA A 117 13.96 18.19 -13.30
C ALA A 117 13.42 18.15 -11.85
N HIS A 118 12.59 17.17 -11.53
CA HIS A 118 12.03 16.98 -10.19
C HIS A 118 13.14 16.75 -9.15
N PHE A 119 14.06 15.82 -9.39
CA PHE A 119 15.13 15.50 -8.45
C PHE A 119 16.21 16.57 -8.40
N SER A 120 16.50 17.28 -9.52
CA SER A 120 17.40 18.43 -9.50
C SER A 120 16.82 19.62 -8.71
N THR A 121 15.50 19.77 -8.71
CA THR A 121 14.81 20.78 -7.90
C THR A 121 14.90 20.44 -6.41
N GLU A 122 14.91 19.16 -6.04
CA GLU A 122 15.13 18.73 -4.65
C GLU A 122 16.50 19.12 -4.13
N ASP A 123 17.56 18.92 -4.92
CA ASP A 123 18.91 19.37 -4.57
C ASP A 123 18.98 20.90 -4.39
N ARG A 124 18.24 21.66 -5.20
CA ARG A 124 18.17 23.13 -5.09
C ARG A 124 17.42 23.56 -3.82
N LEU A 125 16.27 22.91 -3.51
CA LEU A 125 15.53 23.20 -2.28
C LEU A 125 16.32 22.84 -1.03
N ALA A 126 17.06 21.73 -1.05
CA ALA A 126 17.97 21.36 0.03
C ALA A 126 19.14 22.35 0.17
N GLY A 127 19.60 22.96 -0.94
CA GLY A 127 20.55 24.05 -0.94
C GLY A 127 19.99 25.29 -0.24
N PHE A 128 18.80 25.74 -0.64
CA PHE A 128 18.11 26.88 0.00
C PHE A 128 17.85 26.66 1.50
N ALA A 129 17.50 25.44 1.91
CA ALA A 129 17.31 25.12 3.32
C ALA A 129 18.61 25.21 4.12
N ARG A 130 19.75 24.79 3.55
CA ARG A 130 21.08 24.92 4.17
C ARG A 130 21.54 26.38 4.24
N ASP A 131 21.39 27.14 3.15
CA ASP A 131 21.72 28.55 3.10
C ASP A 131 20.81 29.37 4.03
N GLY A 132 19.54 29.00 4.15
CA GLY A 132 18.59 29.61 5.09
C GLY A 132 18.92 29.34 6.57
N GLN A 133 19.56 28.22 6.90
CA GLN A 133 20.08 27.96 8.24
C GLN A 133 21.31 28.80 8.58
N GLN A 134 22.17 29.10 7.59
CA GLN A 134 23.31 29.99 7.77
C GLN A 134 22.92 31.47 7.73
N ALA A 135 21.86 31.84 6.98
CA ALA A 135 21.35 33.20 6.84
C ALA A 135 20.11 33.47 7.73
N SER A 136 20.04 32.89 8.90
CA SER A 136 18.84 32.79 9.76
C SER A 136 18.21 34.12 10.23
N ALA A 137 18.79 35.28 9.87
CA ALA A 137 18.25 36.59 10.20
C ALA A 137 17.54 37.32 9.03
N ILE A 138 17.86 36.99 7.77
CA ILE A 138 17.36 37.74 6.60
C ILE A 138 16.30 36.97 5.80
N SER A 139 16.44 35.69 5.63
CA SER A 139 15.50 34.90 4.82
C SER A 139 14.16 34.60 5.50
N SER A 140 14.10 34.67 6.83
CA SER A 140 12.84 34.52 7.58
C SER A 140 11.87 35.71 7.45
N GLN A 141 12.36 36.85 6.93
CA GLN A 141 11.57 38.09 6.81
C GLN A 141 10.91 38.28 5.44
N VAL A 142 11.19 37.44 4.44
CA VAL A 142 10.62 37.60 3.10
C VAL A 142 9.50 36.56 2.87
N ASP A 143 8.27 36.93 3.21
CA ASP A 143 7.07 36.09 3.03
C ASP A 143 6.89 35.61 1.58
N SER A 144 7.35 36.40 0.59
CA SER A 144 7.28 36.03 -0.83
C SER A 144 8.14 34.81 -1.18
N LEU A 145 9.29 34.62 -0.52
CA LEU A 145 10.15 33.45 -0.74
C LEU A 145 9.55 32.18 -0.15
N ARG A 146 8.89 32.28 1.01
CA ARG A 146 8.17 31.16 1.60
C ARG A 146 7.02 30.70 0.70
N GLY A 147 6.21 31.63 0.20
CA GLY A 147 5.12 31.32 -0.72
C GLY A 147 5.60 30.65 -2.01
N GLN A 148 6.76 31.03 -2.54
CA GLN A 148 7.35 30.38 -3.71
C GLN A 148 7.84 28.96 -3.40
N VAL A 149 8.49 28.74 -2.26
CA VAL A 149 8.93 27.40 -1.84
C VAL A 149 7.73 26.48 -1.64
N ASP A 150 6.69 26.95 -0.96
CA ASP A 150 5.46 26.17 -0.72
C ASP A 150 4.76 25.81 -2.04
N THR A 151 4.70 26.73 -3.00
CA THR A 151 4.13 26.47 -4.33
C THR A 151 4.95 25.42 -5.08
N ILE A 152 6.27 25.53 -5.11
CA ILE A 152 7.17 24.58 -5.77
C ILE A 152 7.03 23.21 -5.12
N GLN A 153 6.93 23.15 -3.79
CA GLN A 153 6.78 21.89 -3.07
C GLN A 153 5.42 21.25 -3.31
N SER A 154 4.36 22.05 -3.36
CA SER A 154 3.00 21.58 -3.70
C SER A 154 2.93 20.98 -5.11
N ASP A 155 3.48 21.69 -6.10
CA ASP A 155 3.49 21.21 -7.49
C ASP A 155 4.35 19.96 -7.65
N ARG A 156 5.46 19.89 -6.93
CA ARG A 156 6.32 18.71 -6.85
C ARG A 156 5.58 17.49 -6.29
N ASN A 157 4.86 17.68 -5.19
CA ASN A 157 4.07 16.60 -4.56
C ASN A 157 2.93 16.13 -5.47
N LYS A 158 2.28 17.03 -6.20
CA LYS A 158 1.25 16.67 -7.18
C LYS A 158 1.81 15.81 -8.32
N LYS A 159 2.98 16.19 -8.88
CA LYS A 159 3.63 15.39 -9.93
C LYS A 159 4.03 14.01 -9.42
N MET A 160 4.62 13.93 -8.20
CA MET A 160 4.96 12.65 -7.58
C MET A 160 3.74 11.76 -7.37
N ALA A 161 2.62 12.32 -6.93
CA ALA A 161 1.38 11.58 -6.75
C ALA A 161 0.85 11.03 -8.10
N GLY A 162 0.97 11.80 -9.18
CA GLY A 162 0.63 11.36 -10.55
C GLY A 162 1.47 10.15 -10.97
N TRP A 163 2.78 10.26 -10.93
CA TRP A 163 3.69 9.17 -11.31
C TRP A 163 3.54 7.93 -10.43
N SER A 164 3.36 8.13 -9.12
CA SER A 164 3.12 7.01 -8.19
C SER A 164 1.85 6.26 -8.52
N LYS A 165 0.80 6.97 -8.97
CA LYS A 165 -0.45 6.37 -9.42
C LYS A 165 -0.26 5.58 -10.71
N GLU A 166 0.40 6.15 -11.72
CA GLU A 166 0.67 5.49 -12.99
C GLU A 166 1.47 4.19 -12.80
N ILE A 167 2.50 4.23 -11.95
CA ILE A 167 3.28 3.03 -11.60
C ILE A 167 2.39 2.02 -10.87
N ALA A 168 1.57 2.46 -9.90
CA ALA A 168 0.67 1.57 -9.18
C ALA A 168 -0.33 0.89 -10.13
N ASP A 169 -0.87 1.62 -11.09
CA ASP A 169 -1.79 1.10 -12.10
C ASP A 169 -1.11 0.03 -12.99
N MET A 170 0.19 0.19 -13.32
CA MET A 170 0.96 -0.84 -14.04
C MET A 170 1.12 -2.11 -13.20
N TRP A 171 1.40 -1.98 -11.89
CA TRP A 171 1.48 -3.10 -10.97
C TRP A 171 0.15 -3.84 -10.85
N ASP A 172 -0.95 -3.11 -10.68
CA ASP A 172 -2.29 -3.68 -10.60
C ASP A 172 -2.69 -4.39 -11.89
N SER A 173 -2.34 -3.80 -13.04
CA SER A 173 -2.59 -4.39 -14.35
C SER A 173 -1.82 -5.71 -14.55
N LEU A 174 -0.54 -5.75 -14.17
CA LEU A 174 0.28 -6.96 -14.25
C LEU A 174 -0.28 -8.06 -13.34
N GLU A 175 -0.55 -7.73 -12.07
CA GLU A 175 -1.12 -8.66 -11.08
C GLU A 175 -2.45 -9.25 -11.57
N THR A 176 -3.34 -8.41 -12.05
CA THR A 176 -4.65 -8.83 -12.58
C THR A 176 -4.51 -9.74 -13.79
N LYS A 177 -3.65 -9.38 -14.74
CA LYS A 177 -3.44 -10.18 -15.95
C LYS A 177 -2.83 -11.53 -15.64
N ILE A 178 -1.80 -11.60 -14.79
CA ILE A 178 -1.17 -12.87 -14.42
C ILE A 178 -2.16 -13.77 -13.68
N ASN A 179 -2.92 -13.22 -12.70
CA ASN A 179 -3.93 -13.99 -12.00
C ASN A 179 -5.07 -14.47 -12.92
N SER A 180 -5.38 -13.72 -13.98
CA SER A 180 -6.40 -14.11 -14.96
C SER A 180 -5.98 -15.24 -15.89
N LEU A 181 -4.69 -15.59 -15.96
CA LEU A 181 -4.20 -16.73 -16.73
C LEU A 181 -4.61 -18.07 -16.13
N ALA A 182 -4.91 -18.10 -14.82
CA ALA A 182 -5.33 -19.33 -14.12
C ALA A 182 -6.72 -19.78 -14.59
N VAL A 183 -6.84 -21.05 -14.99
CA VAL A 183 -8.14 -21.70 -15.24
C VAL A 183 -8.84 -22.04 -13.93
N GLU A 184 -10.13 -22.38 -13.98
CA GLU A 184 -10.95 -22.62 -12.77
C GLU A 184 -10.33 -23.67 -11.84
N GLU A 185 -9.74 -24.73 -12.38
CA GLU A 185 -9.06 -25.78 -11.61
C GLU A 185 -7.79 -25.31 -10.88
N GLN A 186 -7.18 -24.24 -11.36
CA GLN A 186 -5.97 -23.64 -10.79
C GLN A 186 -6.27 -22.50 -9.82
N LYS A 187 -7.49 -21.93 -9.90
CA LYS A 187 -7.89 -20.82 -9.03
C LYS A 187 -7.90 -21.24 -7.57
N ARG A 188 -7.31 -20.44 -6.73
CA ARG A 188 -7.33 -20.60 -5.28
C ARG A 188 -8.24 -19.56 -4.65
N ALA A 189 -8.64 -19.79 -3.41
CA ALA A 189 -9.53 -18.88 -2.67
C ALA A 189 -8.97 -17.45 -2.54
N THR A 190 -7.65 -17.31 -2.53
CA THR A 190 -6.97 -16.00 -2.52
C THR A 190 -6.08 -15.89 -3.73
N PRO A 191 -6.26 -14.85 -4.60
CA PRO A 191 -5.32 -14.59 -5.68
C PRO A 191 -3.95 -14.24 -5.11
N LEU A 192 -2.89 -14.54 -5.87
CA LEU A 192 -1.53 -14.18 -5.47
C LEU A 192 -1.36 -12.66 -5.57
N ALA A 193 -0.89 -12.05 -4.49
CA ALA A 193 -0.63 -10.61 -4.44
C ALA A 193 0.83 -10.31 -4.71
N LEU A 194 1.08 -9.32 -5.57
CA LEU A 194 2.41 -8.83 -5.89
C LEU A 194 3.03 -8.09 -4.69
N SER A 195 4.25 -8.48 -4.30
CA SER A 195 4.98 -7.82 -3.23
C SER A 195 5.51 -6.46 -3.69
N ARG A 196 4.84 -5.37 -3.26
CA ARG A 196 5.21 -3.99 -3.63
C ARG A 196 6.25 -3.43 -2.67
N PRO A 197 7.23 -2.61 -3.14
CA PRO A 197 8.31 -2.08 -2.32
C PRO A 197 7.84 -1.19 -1.16
N PHE A 198 6.63 -0.61 -1.29
CA PHE A 198 6.03 0.30 -0.31
C PHE A 198 4.61 -0.12 0.09
N SER A 199 4.26 -1.40 -0.10
CA SER A 199 3.05 -1.94 0.49
C SER A 199 3.34 -2.28 1.95
N PRO A 200 3.05 -1.41 2.90
CA PRO A 200 3.11 -1.81 4.29
C PRO A 200 2.05 -2.91 4.44
N LYS A 201 2.50 -4.14 4.74
CA LYS A 201 1.61 -5.26 5.07
C LYS A 201 0.70 -4.95 6.26
N PHE A 202 0.99 -3.83 6.95
CA PHE A 202 0.19 -3.21 7.99
C PHE A 202 -0.37 -1.87 7.47
N GLY A 203 -1.63 -1.87 7.09
CA GLY A 203 -2.40 -0.67 6.79
C GLY A 203 -2.26 -0.21 5.34
N SER A 204 -3.20 -0.58 4.49
CA SER A 204 -3.39 0.16 3.23
C SER A 204 -3.48 1.65 3.55
N LEU A 205 -2.90 2.52 2.71
CA LEU A 205 -3.01 3.99 2.86
C LEU A 205 -4.47 4.41 3.09
N ASN A 206 -5.43 3.69 2.48
CA ASN A 206 -6.85 3.90 2.69
C ASN A 206 -7.28 3.63 4.14
N LEU A 207 -6.74 2.62 4.79
CA LEU A 207 -7.05 2.32 6.19
C LEU A 207 -6.42 3.36 7.13
N ILE A 208 -5.21 3.78 6.86
CA ILE A 208 -4.53 4.85 7.60
C ILE A 208 -5.31 6.16 7.44
N ASN A 209 -5.68 6.54 6.23
CA ASN A 209 -6.45 7.75 5.94
C ASN A 209 -7.87 7.71 6.55
N LEU A 210 -8.43 6.54 6.77
CA LEU A 210 -9.71 6.39 7.45
C LEU A 210 -9.54 6.43 8.98
N VAL A 211 -8.53 5.75 9.52
CA VAL A 211 -8.36 5.58 10.98
C VAL A 211 -7.84 6.85 11.65
N ILE A 212 -6.87 7.55 11.04
CA ILE A 212 -6.26 8.73 11.66
C ILE A 212 -7.28 9.84 11.99
N PRO A 213 -8.17 10.28 11.06
CA PRO A 213 -9.14 11.33 11.39
C PRO A 213 -10.11 10.93 12.50
N TRP A 214 -10.54 9.67 12.54
CA TRP A 214 -11.39 9.15 13.59
C TRP A 214 -10.68 9.09 14.94
N PHE A 215 -9.43 8.63 14.94
CA PHE A 215 -8.58 8.60 16.12
C PHE A 215 -8.40 10.00 16.70
N ASP A 216 -8.00 10.98 15.89
CA ASP A 216 -7.81 12.37 16.30
C ASP A 216 -9.11 12.98 16.85
N THR A 217 -10.23 12.72 16.17
CA THR A 217 -11.54 13.22 16.62
C THR A 217 -11.93 12.63 17.98
N ILE A 218 -11.80 11.32 18.15
CA ILE A 218 -12.14 10.64 19.40
C ILE A 218 -11.24 11.13 20.54
N VAL A 219 -9.93 11.16 20.33
CA VAL A 219 -8.95 11.62 21.32
C VAL A 219 -9.21 13.08 21.68
N GLY A 220 -9.45 13.96 20.69
CA GLY A 220 -9.75 15.35 20.89
C GLY A 220 -11.04 15.56 21.72
N VAL A 221 -12.11 14.86 21.39
CA VAL A 221 -13.37 14.90 22.15
C VAL A 221 -13.17 14.40 23.58
N CYS A 222 -12.43 13.30 23.77
CA CYS A 222 -12.13 12.79 25.12
C CYS A 222 -11.34 13.79 25.95
N LEU A 223 -10.36 14.47 25.35
CA LEU A 223 -9.58 15.50 26.07
C LEU A 223 -10.40 16.74 26.40
N VAL A 224 -11.25 17.23 25.48
CA VAL A 224 -12.11 18.41 25.70
C VAL A 224 -13.17 18.13 26.80
N LEU A 225 -13.78 16.95 26.78
CA LEU A 225 -14.78 16.54 27.77
C LEU A 225 -14.15 16.12 29.09
N GLY A 226 -12.85 15.92 29.16
CA GLY A 226 -12.17 15.35 30.31
C GLY A 226 -12.61 13.92 30.61
N LEU A 227 -12.89 13.13 29.57
CA LEU A 227 -13.30 11.73 29.61
C LEU A 227 -12.11 10.83 29.32
N PHE A 228 -11.81 9.87 30.22
CA PHE A 228 -10.62 9.02 30.10
C PHE A 228 -9.35 9.82 29.82
N THR A 229 -9.22 11.00 30.43
CA THR A 229 -8.19 12.01 30.12
C THR A 229 -6.78 11.43 30.12
N ARG A 230 -6.47 10.50 31.01
CA ARG A 230 -5.15 9.86 31.09
C ARG A 230 -4.87 8.99 29.86
N PHE A 231 -5.82 8.16 29.45
CA PHE A 231 -5.65 7.31 28.28
C PHE A 231 -5.60 8.13 27.00
N ALA A 232 -6.47 9.12 26.86
CA ALA A 232 -6.52 10.00 25.71
C ALA A 232 -5.22 10.80 25.56
N SER A 233 -4.70 11.40 26.64
CA SER A 233 -3.46 12.17 26.60
C SER A 233 -2.23 11.30 26.33
N LEU A 234 -2.16 10.08 26.87
CA LEU A 234 -1.08 9.15 26.57
C LEU A 234 -1.13 8.69 25.12
N SER A 235 -2.31 8.37 24.59
CA SER A 235 -2.49 7.97 23.18
C SER A 235 -2.10 9.10 22.23
N ALA A 236 -2.50 10.34 22.53
CA ALA A 236 -2.08 11.52 21.76
C ALA A 236 -0.57 11.72 21.81
N ALA A 237 0.05 11.61 23.00
CA ALA A 237 1.50 11.75 23.13
C ALA A 237 2.28 10.70 22.32
N LEU A 238 1.85 9.43 22.35
CA LEU A 238 2.47 8.35 21.57
C LEU A 238 2.29 8.56 20.07
N PHE A 239 1.13 9.02 19.64
CA PHE A 239 0.88 9.35 18.25
C PHE A 239 1.79 10.49 17.77
N LEU A 240 1.84 11.60 18.51
CA LEU A 240 2.72 12.73 18.20
C LEU A 240 4.20 12.33 18.23
N LEU A 241 4.60 11.46 19.16
CA LEU A 241 5.95 10.90 19.18
C LEU A 241 6.26 10.14 17.89
N SER A 242 5.33 9.31 17.39
CA SER A 242 5.52 8.60 16.14
C SER A 242 5.72 9.55 14.96
N VAL A 243 4.96 10.64 14.89
CA VAL A 243 5.12 11.69 13.88
C VAL A 243 6.48 12.39 14.01
N CYS A 244 6.89 12.74 15.22
CA CYS A 244 8.19 13.36 15.47
C CYS A 244 9.38 12.46 15.09
N LEU A 245 9.25 11.15 15.28
CA LEU A 245 10.29 10.18 14.92
C LEU A 245 10.39 9.95 13.40
N THR A 246 9.29 10.09 12.66
CA THR A 246 9.31 9.99 11.20
C THR A 246 9.94 11.22 10.53
N GLN A 247 9.88 12.38 11.18
CA GLN A 247 10.43 13.64 10.69
C GLN A 247 11.28 14.32 11.78
N PRO A 248 12.43 13.76 12.13
CA PRO A 248 13.26 14.31 13.18
C PRO A 248 13.86 15.67 12.77
N PHE A 249 13.77 16.66 13.67
CA PHE A 249 14.19 18.05 13.41
C PHE A 249 15.69 18.23 13.13
N TRP A 250 16.51 17.22 13.45
CA TRP A 250 17.95 17.23 13.21
C TRP A 250 18.36 16.75 11.80
N VAL A 251 17.38 16.27 10.99
CA VAL A 251 17.64 15.86 9.61
C VAL A 251 17.39 17.05 8.68
N PRO A 252 18.38 17.47 7.89
CA PRO A 252 18.23 18.57 6.94
C PRO A 252 17.16 18.27 5.89
N GLY A 253 16.22 19.20 5.69
CA GLY A 253 15.15 19.09 4.69
C GLY A 253 13.83 18.52 5.22
N THR A 254 13.72 18.20 6.51
CA THR A 254 12.45 17.85 7.14
C THR A 254 11.64 19.10 7.49
N THR A 255 10.32 18.98 7.45
CA THR A 255 9.42 20.04 7.95
C THR A 255 9.65 20.28 9.44
N PRO A 256 9.61 21.56 9.91
CA PRO A 256 9.81 21.86 11.33
C PRO A 256 8.74 21.20 12.20
N THR A 257 9.13 20.25 13.03
CA THR A 257 8.23 19.50 13.93
C THR A 257 8.19 20.02 15.34
N TYR A 258 8.72 21.24 15.60
CA TYR A 258 8.82 21.82 16.95
C TYR A 258 7.46 21.92 17.67
N LEU A 259 6.39 22.26 16.94
CA LEU A 259 5.04 22.34 17.50
C LEU A 259 4.57 20.99 18.02
N TYR A 260 4.79 19.93 17.25
CA TYR A 260 4.41 18.56 17.66
C TYR A 260 5.17 18.08 18.91
N TRP A 261 6.44 18.50 19.08
CA TRP A 261 7.20 18.24 20.30
C TRP A 261 6.60 18.94 21.50
N ILE A 262 6.19 20.21 21.35
CA ILE A 262 5.54 20.98 22.43
C ILE A 262 4.19 20.35 22.78
N GLU A 263 3.39 20.00 21.81
CA GLU A 263 2.08 19.35 22.00
C GLU A 263 2.22 17.98 22.68
N MET A 264 3.22 17.18 22.26
CA MET A 264 3.53 15.90 22.89
C MET A 264 3.88 16.08 24.39
N ILE A 265 4.75 17.04 24.72
CA ILE A 265 5.12 17.33 26.09
C ILE A 265 3.90 17.82 26.89
N ALA A 266 3.05 18.66 26.31
CA ALA A 266 1.81 19.10 26.94
C ALA A 266 0.88 17.92 27.24
N CYS A 267 0.72 16.97 26.31
CA CYS A 267 -0.05 15.75 26.51
C CYS A 267 0.55 14.89 27.65
N LEU A 268 1.87 14.76 27.74
CA LEU A 268 2.53 14.04 28.84
C LEU A 268 2.35 14.73 30.19
N VAL A 269 2.32 16.05 30.23
CA VAL A 269 2.00 16.81 31.46
C VAL A 269 0.55 16.54 31.88
N ILE A 270 -0.40 16.57 30.94
CA ILE A 270 -1.81 16.23 31.23
C ILE A 270 -1.93 14.79 31.73
N PHE A 271 -1.21 13.85 31.16
CA PHE A 271 -1.16 12.47 31.63
C PHE A 271 -0.63 12.34 33.05
N GLY A 272 0.42 13.09 33.38
CA GLY A 272 1.04 13.08 34.72
C GLY A 272 0.22 13.82 35.78
N THR A 273 -0.62 14.77 35.38
CA THR A 273 -1.50 15.52 36.28
C THR A 273 -2.84 14.82 36.44
N LEU A 274 -3.55 15.11 37.52
CA LEU A 274 -4.91 14.61 37.76
C LEU A 274 -5.98 15.55 37.16
N ALA A 275 -5.64 16.24 36.05
CA ALA A 275 -6.47 17.29 35.47
C ALA A 275 -7.92 16.84 35.19
N GLY A 276 -8.11 15.66 34.61
CA GLY A 276 -9.43 15.08 34.31
C GLY A 276 -10.28 14.80 35.59
N ARG A 277 -9.63 14.55 36.72
CA ARG A 277 -10.32 14.35 38.00
C ARG A 277 -10.72 15.65 38.67
N MET A 278 -10.13 16.79 38.29
CA MET A 278 -10.44 18.08 38.92
C MET A 278 -11.57 18.84 38.22
N ALA A 279 -11.68 18.74 36.90
CA ALA A 279 -12.62 19.56 36.13
C ALA A 279 -13.30 18.81 34.95
N GLY A 280 -13.12 17.49 34.81
CA GLY A 280 -13.65 16.71 33.68
C GLY A 280 -14.80 15.78 34.06
N LEU A 281 -15.42 15.17 33.06
CA LEU A 281 -16.43 14.12 33.24
C LEU A 281 -15.90 12.91 34.01
N ASP A 282 -14.59 12.68 34.01
CA ASP A 282 -13.92 11.66 34.84
C ASP A 282 -14.23 11.80 36.32
N TYR A 283 -14.46 13.05 36.82
CA TYR A 283 -14.87 13.31 38.20
C TYR A 283 -16.27 12.75 38.50
N ILE A 284 -17.21 12.96 37.58
CA ILE A 284 -18.60 12.49 37.74
C ILE A 284 -18.65 10.96 37.67
N ILE A 285 -17.94 10.36 36.72
CA ILE A 285 -17.87 8.90 36.57
C ILE A 285 -17.24 8.25 37.80
N HIS A 286 -16.15 8.81 38.31
CA HIS A 286 -15.50 8.31 39.51
C HIS A 286 -16.42 8.43 40.77
N GLY A 287 -17.19 9.51 40.85
CA GLY A 287 -18.19 9.70 41.93
C GLY A 287 -19.28 8.63 41.90
N PHE A 288 -19.78 8.31 40.72
CA PHE A 288 -20.80 7.26 40.52
C PHE A 288 -20.31 5.88 40.94
N PHE A 289 -19.10 5.48 40.49
CA PHE A 289 -18.52 4.16 40.82
C PHE A 289 -18.06 4.02 42.27
N MET A 290 -17.75 5.13 42.99
CA MET A 290 -17.38 5.06 44.38
C MET A 290 -18.59 5.10 45.32
N SER A 291 -19.70 5.74 44.94
CA SER A 291 -20.93 5.78 45.73
C SER A 291 -21.51 4.37 45.97
N ASP A 292 -21.40 3.48 44.98
CA ASP A 292 -21.91 2.11 45.10
C ASP A 292 -21.10 1.22 46.06
N LYS A 293 -19.81 1.51 46.25
CA LYS A 293 -18.97 0.72 47.19
C LYS A 293 -19.18 1.08 48.66
N THR A 294 -19.60 2.31 48.93
CA THR A 294 -19.88 2.76 50.31
C THR A 294 -21.26 2.30 50.79
N ALA A 295 -22.23 2.15 49.91
CA ALA A 295 -23.54 1.62 50.26
C ALA A 295 -23.49 0.15 50.77
N ASN A 296 -22.66 -0.67 50.12
CA ASN A 296 -22.53 -2.10 50.45
C ASN A 296 -21.66 -2.39 51.70
N SER A 297 -20.94 -1.40 52.24
CA SER A 297 -20.14 -1.58 53.46
C SER A 297 -20.87 -1.26 54.75
N TYR A 298 -22.10 -0.74 54.69
CA TYR A 298 -22.95 -0.49 55.86
C TYR A 298 -24.00 -1.56 56.08
N GLU A 299 -24.14 -2.54 55.19
CA GLU A 299 -25.08 -3.68 55.33
C GLU A 299 -24.40 -5.01 55.73
N SER A 300 -23.13 -4.99 56.05
CA SER A 300 -22.38 -6.12 56.62
C SER A 300 -21.95 -5.77 58.06
#